data_fa41feb3bc7803b47052028e9a83a1ba
#
_entry.id   fa41feb3bc7803b47052028e9a83a1ba
#
_cell.length_a   1.000
_cell.length_b   1.000
_cell.length_c   1.000
_cell.angle_alpha   90.00
_cell.angle_beta   90.00
_cell.angle_gamma   90.00
#
_symmetry.space_group_name_H-M   'P 1'
#
loop_
_entity.id
_entity.type
_entity.pdbx_description
1 polymer ?
#
loop_
_entity_poly.entity_id
_entity_poly.type
_entity_poly.pdbx_seq_one_letter_code
_entity_poly.pdbx_strand_id
1 'polypeptide(L)'
;MKIQNIYHLLQAALLLLLVSCTQEEFPAVQDKAQQLTISVTDGGYTSAVENMKTRVETRAVENGYTTEFTEGDACGFYMVRGGKPVYSNVKLTAEKDAATGGIMWKTDGTTLAAGMDGESYYLYYPYQADMAGKTATPAEGAVMTDAEFFKPLIDGWQPGDDQSTHAAYTASDLMTAGGSTTGTGNTIHLSFAMKHRMALAVIEMPKTVYKFIDANVPDYTVGAEATFTGTAKPLRMADGTYRYLVHSSMPTIEGCYDGGNREFTITTSASHPVVGEYKRYKVDGAQAMEKNYNLQMGDYLCKNSDGNWYIIPGEEMPNEECIAIVFHAGHHENDASDYSATGIGQQKCHGYAIALQDATNGYCQWGVYGTELGCCPTDGSGNKQNNYSTPDIDWSGYAWTQKIIAAAGGTGNLNAAEDSGYPATYYAVVDYASKVPSPANSSGWFLPSIGQMWNVYQNRTSLFDGKTVVSGLKSDWYWSSSEYYRNPALDALYVDVYYGNVDDRNKDRRNSYVRPVLAF
;
A
#
# COMPACT_ATOMS: atom_id res chain seq x y z
N MET A 1 -64.49 -31.19 18.55
CA MET A 1 -63.17 -31.77 18.15
C MET A 1 -61.99 -30.97 18.74
N LYS A 2 -62.03 -30.70 20.05
CA LYS A 2 -60.96 -29.96 20.76
C LYS A 2 -60.64 -30.49 22.17
N ILE A 3 -61.32 -31.54 22.63
CA ILE A 3 -61.10 -32.10 23.98
C ILE A 3 -60.30 -33.40 23.94
N GLN A 4 -60.28 -34.13 22.84
CA GLN A 4 -59.53 -35.39 22.71
C GLN A 4 -58.01 -35.18 22.56
N ASN A 5 -57.57 -34.05 22.02
CA ASN A 5 -56.10 -33.77 21.85
C ASN A 5 -55.40 -33.35 23.15
N ILE A 6 -56.14 -32.89 24.15
CA ILE A 6 -55.56 -32.50 25.44
C ILE A 6 -55.30 -33.76 26.31
N TYR A 7 -56.13 -34.79 26.18
CA TYR A 7 -55.93 -36.05 26.93
C TYR A 7 -54.70 -36.87 26.45
N HIS A 8 -54.40 -36.81 25.16
CA HIS A 8 -53.18 -37.48 24.63
C HIS A 8 -51.89 -36.77 24.99
N LEU A 9 -51.90 -35.42 25.15
CA LEU A 9 -50.76 -34.66 25.61
C LEU A 9 -50.49 -34.83 27.12
N LEU A 10 -51.53 -34.99 27.93
CA LEU A 10 -51.40 -35.27 29.36
C LEU A 10 -50.96 -36.72 29.66
N GLN A 11 -51.33 -37.73 28.84
CA GLN A 11 -50.84 -39.09 28.99
C GLN A 11 -49.39 -39.26 28.51
N ALA A 12 -48.96 -38.51 27.54
CA ALA A 12 -47.57 -38.50 27.11
C ALA A 12 -46.63 -37.85 28.14
N ALA A 13 -47.13 -36.83 28.86
CA ALA A 13 -46.39 -36.18 29.93
C ALA A 13 -46.30 -37.04 31.23
N LEU A 14 -47.27 -37.92 31.49
CA LEU A 14 -47.28 -38.77 32.68
C LEU A 14 -46.47 -40.08 32.49
N LEU A 15 -46.20 -40.53 31.26
CA LEU A 15 -45.35 -41.67 30.99
C LEU A 15 -43.84 -41.35 31.01
N LEU A 16 -43.47 -40.08 31.02
CA LEU A 16 -42.07 -39.60 31.12
C LEU A 16 -41.56 -39.40 32.55
N LEU A 17 -42.38 -39.66 33.58
CA LEU A 17 -42.06 -39.44 35.00
C LEU A 17 -41.80 -40.74 35.78
N LEU A 18 -41.74 -41.94 35.16
CA LEU A 18 -41.56 -43.20 35.88
C LEU A 18 -40.33 -44.03 35.48
N VAL A 19 -39.32 -43.41 34.89
CA VAL A 19 -38.01 -44.05 34.75
C VAL A 19 -36.95 -43.10 35.35
N SER A 20 -36.99 -43.04 36.67
CA SER A 20 -35.89 -42.50 37.44
C SER A 20 -35.70 -43.38 38.65
N CYS A 21 -34.82 -44.34 38.53
CA CYS A 21 -34.01 -44.84 39.65
C CYS A 21 -32.91 -45.78 39.14
N THR A 22 -31.71 -45.42 39.58
CA THR A 22 -30.51 -46.22 39.70
C THR A 22 -29.68 -46.48 38.45
N GLN A 23 -28.85 -45.49 38.13
CA GLN A 23 -27.41 -45.72 37.94
C GLN A 23 -26.71 -44.39 38.20
N GLU A 24 -25.82 -44.32 39.16
CA GLU A 24 -24.84 -43.25 39.29
C GLU A 24 -23.89 -43.38 38.09
N GLU A 25 -24.32 -42.85 36.92
CA GLU A 25 -23.39 -42.48 35.90
C GLU A 25 -22.82 -41.12 36.32
N PHE A 26 -21.52 -41.16 36.70
CA PHE A 26 -20.71 -39.95 36.69
C PHE A 26 -20.97 -39.22 35.37
N PRO A 27 -21.32 -37.93 35.38
CA PRO A 27 -21.45 -37.18 34.13
C PRO A 27 -20.09 -37.30 33.44
N ALA A 28 -20.08 -37.93 32.27
CA ALA A 28 -18.97 -37.79 31.35
C ALA A 28 -18.82 -36.30 31.15
N VAL A 29 -17.79 -35.71 31.73
CA VAL A 29 -17.35 -34.35 31.39
C VAL A 29 -17.04 -34.42 29.90
N GLN A 30 -18.00 -34.00 29.08
CA GLN A 30 -17.67 -33.63 27.71
C GLN A 30 -16.61 -32.54 27.85
N ASP A 31 -15.35 -32.92 27.65
CA ASP A 31 -14.27 -31.99 27.45
C ASP A 31 -14.65 -31.15 26.25
N LYS A 32 -15.35 -30.04 26.51
CA LYS A 32 -15.45 -28.99 25.51
C LYS A 32 -14.02 -28.59 25.23
N ALA A 33 -13.57 -28.85 24.02
CA ALA A 33 -12.25 -28.47 23.58
C ALA A 33 -12.00 -27.01 23.98
N GLN A 34 -10.91 -26.78 24.72
CA GLN A 34 -10.54 -25.44 25.16
C GLN A 34 -10.34 -24.55 23.94
N GLN A 35 -11.05 -23.44 23.89
CA GLN A 35 -10.87 -22.45 22.85
C GLN A 35 -9.72 -21.53 23.23
N LEU A 36 -8.54 -21.77 22.65
CA LEU A 36 -7.35 -20.95 22.83
C LEU A 36 -7.23 -19.96 21.67
N THR A 37 -7.12 -18.68 22.00
CA THR A 37 -6.76 -17.63 21.04
C THR A 37 -5.39 -17.06 21.39
N ILE A 38 -4.57 -16.79 20.36
CA ILE A 38 -3.20 -16.30 20.55
C ILE A 38 -3.08 -14.95 19.84
N SER A 39 -2.57 -13.95 20.55
CA SER A 39 -2.18 -12.66 19.98
C SER A 39 -0.70 -12.39 20.19
N VAL A 40 -0.06 -11.85 19.16
CA VAL A 40 1.34 -11.44 19.19
C VAL A 40 1.42 -10.01 18.70
N THR A 41 2.02 -9.13 19.49
CA THR A 41 2.24 -7.73 19.16
C THR A 41 3.71 -7.39 19.32
N ASP A 42 4.19 -6.41 18.57
CA ASP A 42 5.54 -5.87 18.77
C ASP A 42 5.52 -4.74 19.80
N GLY A 43 6.51 -4.71 20.68
CA GLY A 43 6.74 -3.66 21.67
C GLY A 43 7.52 -2.46 21.14
N GLY A 44 8.11 -2.60 19.95
CA GLY A 44 8.93 -1.57 19.30
C GLY A 44 10.30 -1.32 19.95
N TYR A 45 11.08 -0.47 19.27
CA TYR A 45 12.37 0.03 19.78
C TYR A 45 12.18 1.33 20.54
N THR A 46 12.95 1.53 21.64
CA THR A 46 13.00 2.79 22.40
C THR A 46 14.17 3.66 21.93
N SER A 47 14.06 4.99 22.09
CA SER A 47 15.15 5.91 21.70
C SER A 47 16.33 5.84 22.66
N ALA A 48 17.55 5.67 22.16
CA ALA A 48 18.80 5.71 22.94
C ALA A 48 19.13 7.11 23.50
N VAL A 49 18.39 8.18 23.15
CA VAL A 49 18.75 9.58 23.43
C VAL A 49 17.95 10.19 24.60
N GLU A 50 16.98 9.49 25.19
CA GLU A 50 16.08 10.08 26.21
C GLU A 50 16.68 10.29 27.61
N ASN A 51 18.00 10.21 27.79
CA ASN A 51 18.64 10.54 29.06
C ASN A 51 19.21 11.98 29.15
N MET A 52 18.92 12.86 28.20
CA MET A 52 19.21 14.29 28.33
C MET A 52 17.93 15.12 28.39
N LYS A 53 17.62 15.58 29.60
CA LYS A 53 16.62 16.62 29.85
C LYS A 53 16.96 17.90 29.09
N THR A 54 16.40 18.10 27.93
CA THR A 54 15.99 19.43 27.46
C THR A 54 14.92 19.26 26.38
N ARG A 55 13.78 19.68 26.77
CA ARG A 55 12.48 19.64 26.11
C ARG A 55 12.39 20.70 25.02
N VAL A 56 12.18 20.29 23.77
CA VAL A 56 11.28 20.99 22.87
C VAL A 56 10.40 19.90 22.25
N GLU A 57 9.15 19.86 22.69
CA GLU A 57 8.13 18.97 22.16
C GLU A 57 7.73 19.46 20.76
N THR A 58 8.24 18.79 19.73
CA THR A 58 7.45 18.55 18.54
C THR A 58 7.02 17.08 18.61
N ARG A 59 5.74 16.86 18.88
CA ARG A 59 5.11 15.55 18.80
C ARG A 59 5.08 15.10 17.33
N ALA A 60 6.21 14.63 16.84
CA ALA A 60 6.23 13.74 15.70
C ALA A 60 6.07 12.33 16.27
N VAL A 61 5.00 11.70 15.93
CA VAL A 61 4.61 10.35 16.36
C VAL A 61 5.70 9.38 15.91
N GLU A 62 6.53 8.90 16.83
CA GLU A 62 7.57 7.89 16.59
C GLU A 62 6.96 6.48 16.61
N ASN A 63 5.90 6.22 15.85
CA ASN A 63 5.34 4.88 15.64
C ASN A 63 6.09 4.08 14.56
N GLY A 64 7.27 4.54 14.13
CA GLY A 64 7.98 4.02 12.96
C GLY A 64 8.97 2.89 13.20
N TYR A 65 9.14 2.39 14.45
CA TYR A 65 10.14 1.36 14.75
C TYR A 65 9.52 0.12 15.37
N THR A 66 8.35 -0.25 14.91
CA THR A 66 7.65 -1.50 15.21
C THR A 66 7.68 -2.41 14.00
N THR A 67 7.66 -3.72 14.23
CA THR A 67 7.50 -4.74 13.19
C THR A 67 6.03 -5.12 13.09
N GLU A 68 5.45 -4.98 11.91
CA GLU A 68 4.11 -5.51 11.62
C GLU A 68 4.23 -6.94 11.11
N PHE A 69 3.62 -7.88 11.83
CA PHE A 69 3.57 -9.27 11.39
C PHE A 69 2.63 -9.44 10.21
N THR A 70 3.06 -10.20 9.22
CA THR A 70 2.35 -10.46 7.98
C THR A 70 2.04 -11.94 7.80
N GLU A 71 1.16 -12.27 6.86
CA GLU A 71 0.84 -13.67 6.54
C GLU A 71 2.10 -14.45 6.16
N GLY A 72 2.29 -15.60 6.78
CA GLY A 72 3.46 -16.46 6.60
C GLY A 72 4.57 -16.27 7.64
N ASP A 73 4.56 -15.18 8.42
CA ASP A 73 5.50 -15.04 9.54
C ASP A 73 5.34 -16.21 10.53
N ALA A 74 6.44 -16.63 11.14
CA ALA A 74 6.40 -17.77 12.03
C ALA A 74 7.19 -17.54 13.33
N CYS A 75 6.58 -17.94 14.46
CA CYS A 75 7.16 -17.91 15.79
C CYS A 75 7.35 -19.31 16.37
N GLY A 76 8.28 -19.46 17.28
CA GLY A 76 8.46 -20.69 18.07
C GLY A 76 7.90 -20.56 19.48
N PHE A 77 6.93 -21.39 19.80
CA PHE A 77 6.22 -21.38 21.08
C PHE A 77 6.72 -22.47 22.05
N TYR A 78 6.82 -22.08 23.30
CA TYR A 78 7.15 -22.96 24.40
C TYR A 78 6.16 -22.80 25.57
N MET A 79 5.85 -23.90 26.23
CA MET A 79 5.16 -23.90 27.52
C MET A 79 5.93 -24.77 28.50
N VAL A 80 6.15 -24.25 29.69
CA VAL A 80 6.82 -24.92 30.80
C VAL A 80 5.88 -24.97 32.00
N ARG A 81 5.75 -26.12 32.61
CA ARG A 81 4.98 -26.34 33.86
C ARG A 81 5.85 -27.03 34.90
N GLY A 82 6.02 -26.39 36.07
CA GLY A 82 6.86 -26.93 37.15
C GLY A 82 8.32 -27.20 36.76
N GLY A 83 8.89 -26.35 35.87
CA GLY A 83 10.26 -26.49 35.36
C GLY A 83 10.41 -27.50 34.22
N LYS A 84 9.35 -28.19 33.80
CA LYS A 84 9.39 -29.17 32.70
C LYS A 84 8.70 -28.65 31.46
N PRO A 85 9.28 -28.84 30.27
CA PRO A 85 8.63 -28.44 29.03
C PRO A 85 7.39 -29.32 28.78
N VAL A 86 6.25 -28.68 28.51
CA VAL A 86 5.01 -29.32 28.08
C VAL A 86 4.90 -29.24 26.56
N TYR A 87 5.19 -28.05 26.01
CA TYR A 87 5.36 -27.83 24.58
C TYR A 87 6.73 -27.24 24.33
N SER A 88 7.40 -27.71 23.29
CA SER A 88 8.74 -27.28 22.90
C SER A 88 8.78 -26.96 21.42
N ASN A 89 9.14 -25.72 21.07
CA ASN A 89 9.32 -25.23 19.71
C ASN A 89 8.13 -25.50 18.76
N VAL A 90 6.92 -25.37 19.28
CA VAL A 90 5.73 -25.49 18.42
C VAL A 90 5.69 -24.28 17.48
N LYS A 91 5.63 -24.55 16.18
CA LYS A 91 5.56 -23.51 15.17
C LYS A 91 4.17 -22.87 15.18
N LEU A 92 4.13 -21.55 15.38
CA LEU A 92 2.95 -20.72 15.16
C LEU A 92 3.15 -19.96 13.86
N THR A 93 2.20 -20.04 12.95
CA THR A 93 2.24 -19.32 11.67
C THR A 93 1.15 -18.26 11.65
N ALA A 94 1.50 -17.07 11.21
CA ALA A 94 0.58 -15.96 11.01
C ALA A 94 -0.27 -16.22 9.74
N GLU A 95 -1.59 -16.22 9.90
CA GLU A 95 -2.55 -16.33 8.81
C GLU A 95 -3.51 -15.14 8.83
N LYS A 96 -3.89 -14.67 7.66
CA LYS A 96 -4.86 -13.58 7.54
C LYS A 96 -6.28 -14.09 7.82
N ASP A 97 -6.95 -13.47 8.77
CA ASP A 97 -8.37 -13.74 9.04
C ASP A 97 -9.23 -13.15 7.92
N ALA A 98 -9.92 -14.00 7.18
CA ALA A 98 -10.78 -13.60 6.07
C ALA A 98 -11.97 -12.72 6.49
N ALA A 99 -12.39 -12.78 7.75
CA ALA A 99 -13.55 -12.02 8.25
C ALA A 99 -13.16 -10.62 8.76
N THR A 100 -11.99 -10.51 9.41
CA THR A 100 -11.55 -9.26 10.06
C THR A 100 -10.39 -8.58 9.33
N GLY A 101 -9.67 -9.31 8.45
CA GLY A 101 -8.44 -8.86 7.82
C GLY A 101 -7.22 -8.84 8.76
N GLY A 102 -7.40 -9.14 10.04
CA GLY A 102 -6.34 -9.20 11.05
C GLY A 102 -5.49 -10.47 10.94
N ILE A 103 -4.40 -10.52 11.71
CA ILE A 103 -3.53 -11.70 11.79
C ILE A 103 -4.00 -12.63 12.91
N MET A 104 -4.15 -13.91 12.58
CA MET A 104 -4.36 -15.00 13.51
C MET A 104 -3.14 -15.90 13.54
N TRP A 105 -2.76 -16.36 14.73
CA TRP A 105 -1.64 -17.29 14.91
C TRP A 105 -2.14 -18.71 15.06
N LYS A 106 -1.73 -19.61 14.18
CA LYS A 106 -2.14 -21.00 14.15
C LYS A 106 -0.96 -21.95 14.25
N THR A 107 -1.20 -23.08 14.89
CA THR A 107 -0.25 -24.20 14.93
C THR A 107 -0.35 -25.04 13.65
N ASP A 108 0.69 -25.81 13.35
CA ASP A 108 0.76 -26.78 12.27
C ASP A 108 0.07 -28.14 12.58
N GLY A 109 -1.10 -28.06 13.25
CA GLY A 109 -1.89 -29.23 13.66
C GLY A 109 -1.71 -29.64 15.12
N THR A 110 -0.82 -29.01 15.88
CA THR A 110 -0.68 -29.24 17.33
C THR A 110 -1.83 -28.58 18.09
N THR A 111 -2.60 -29.34 18.84
CA THR A 111 -3.61 -28.79 19.75
C THR A 111 -2.93 -28.28 21.01
N LEU A 112 -3.00 -26.98 21.26
CA LEU A 112 -2.47 -26.37 22.47
C LEU A 112 -3.55 -26.27 23.55
N ALA A 113 -3.18 -26.56 24.81
CA ALA A 113 -3.98 -26.28 25.99
C ALA A 113 -3.16 -25.38 26.93
N ALA A 114 -3.79 -24.38 27.54
CA ALA A 114 -3.15 -23.38 28.38
C ALA A 114 -4.05 -22.99 29.56
N GLY A 115 -3.53 -22.20 30.50
CA GLY A 115 -4.31 -21.62 31.61
C GLY A 115 -4.34 -22.44 32.88
N MET A 116 -3.43 -23.40 33.03
CA MET A 116 -3.26 -24.12 34.30
C MET A 116 -2.27 -23.40 35.21
N ASP A 117 -2.43 -23.60 36.53
CA ASP A 117 -1.52 -23.01 37.52
C ASP A 117 -0.08 -23.52 37.33
N GLY A 118 0.88 -22.63 37.49
CA GLY A 118 2.30 -22.92 37.38
C GLY A 118 2.83 -23.07 35.96
N GLU A 119 2.06 -22.65 34.97
CA GLU A 119 2.52 -22.56 33.58
C GLU A 119 3.23 -21.23 33.29
N SER A 120 4.29 -21.33 32.51
CA SER A 120 5.01 -20.20 31.90
C SER A 120 5.04 -20.39 30.41
N TYR A 121 4.82 -19.30 29.68
CA TYR A 121 4.73 -19.29 28.22
C TYR A 121 5.82 -18.43 27.67
N TYR A 122 6.47 -18.90 26.59
CA TYR A 122 7.55 -18.20 25.94
C TYR A 122 7.38 -18.25 24.43
N LEU A 123 7.68 -17.15 23.76
CA LEU A 123 7.61 -17.01 22.31
C LEU A 123 8.88 -16.35 21.80
N TYR A 124 9.35 -16.76 20.62
CA TYR A 124 10.43 -16.09 19.91
C TYR A 124 10.13 -16.00 18.41
N TYR A 125 10.68 -15.01 17.75
CA TYR A 125 10.62 -14.75 16.32
C TYR A 125 12.02 -14.37 15.83
N PRO A 126 12.45 -14.74 14.61
CA PRO A 126 11.78 -15.64 13.65
C PRO A 126 11.96 -17.11 14.02
N TYR A 127 11.01 -17.95 13.64
CA TYR A 127 11.03 -19.38 13.92
C TYR A 127 12.30 -20.08 13.40
N GLN A 128 12.90 -20.91 14.24
CA GLN A 128 14.03 -21.77 13.92
C GLN A 128 13.63 -23.24 14.11
N ALA A 129 13.86 -24.09 13.09
CA ALA A 129 13.52 -25.51 13.20
C ALA A 129 14.41 -26.23 14.24
N ASP A 130 15.70 -25.85 14.31
CA ASP A 130 16.65 -26.41 15.29
C ASP A 130 16.84 -25.43 16.46
N MET A 131 16.32 -25.82 17.60
CA MET A 131 16.44 -25.12 18.88
C MET A 131 17.20 -25.90 19.93
N ALA A 132 17.92 -26.98 19.54
CA ALA A 132 18.71 -27.78 20.49
C ALA A 132 19.77 -26.91 21.19
N GLY A 133 19.73 -26.91 22.52
CA GLY A 133 20.65 -26.12 23.35
C GLY A 133 20.44 -24.59 23.33
N LYS A 134 19.36 -24.11 22.70
CA LYS A 134 19.09 -22.66 22.58
C LYS A 134 18.10 -22.11 23.61
N THR A 135 17.66 -22.96 24.56
CA THR A 135 16.82 -22.55 25.70
C THR A 135 17.45 -22.94 27.02
N ALA A 136 17.25 -22.13 28.04
CA ALA A 136 17.62 -22.50 29.40
C ALA A 136 16.59 -23.50 29.99
N THR A 137 17.03 -24.32 30.95
CA THR A 137 16.16 -25.25 31.69
C THR A 137 15.77 -24.58 33.00
N PRO A 138 14.49 -24.24 33.25
CA PRO A 138 14.07 -23.69 34.52
C PRO A 138 14.28 -24.70 35.65
N ALA A 139 14.72 -24.24 36.82
CA ALA A 139 14.70 -25.08 38.02
C ALA A 139 13.24 -25.37 38.43
N GLU A 140 13.01 -26.45 39.17
CA GLU A 140 11.68 -26.81 39.67
C GLU A 140 11.10 -25.66 40.52
N GLY A 141 9.90 -25.18 40.13
CA GLY A 141 9.22 -24.07 40.79
C GLY A 141 9.75 -22.67 40.46
N ALA A 142 10.79 -22.54 39.63
CA ALA A 142 11.30 -21.24 39.22
C ALA A 142 10.53 -20.71 37.99
N VAL A 143 10.20 -19.42 38.04
CA VAL A 143 9.68 -18.66 36.88
C VAL A 143 10.83 -17.86 36.30
N MET A 144 11.13 -18.05 35.00
CA MET A 144 12.13 -17.31 34.27
C MET A 144 11.46 -16.20 33.44
N THR A 145 12.17 -15.12 33.23
CA THR A 145 11.81 -14.16 32.17
C THR A 145 12.06 -14.77 30.80
N ASP A 146 11.48 -14.21 29.77
CA ASP A 146 11.73 -14.62 28.39
C ASP A 146 13.22 -14.47 28.02
N ALA A 147 13.87 -13.39 28.48
CA ALA A 147 15.29 -13.17 28.27
C ALA A 147 16.18 -14.24 28.92
N GLU A 148 15.83 -14.68 30.10
CA GLU A 148 16.55 -15.76 30.78
C GLU A 148 16.30 -17.11 30.11
N PHE A 149 15.05 -17.41 29.72
CA PHE A 149 14.70 -18.64 29.03
C PHE A 149 15.39 -18.79 27.68
N PHE A 150 15.40 -17.73 26.88
CA PHE A 150 16.06 -17.70 25.59
C PHE A 150 17.51 -17.17 25.62
N LYS A 151 18.14 -17.06 26.80
CA LYS A 151 19.50 -16.54 26.88
C LYS A 151 20.49 -17.25 25.96
N PRO A 152 20.53 -18.58 25.82
CA PRO A 152 21.44 -19.23 24.87
C PRO A 152 21.16 -18.89 23.40
N LEU A 153 19.89 -18.71 23.05
CA LEU A 153 19.50 -18.24 21.70
C LEU A 153 19.96 -16.80 21.46
N ILE A 154 19.71 -15.92 22.42
CA ILE A 154 20.05 -14.49 22.34
C ILE A 154 21.57 -14.33 22.23
N ASP A 155 22.33 -14.96 23.12
CA ASP A 155 23.80 -14.85 23.12
C ASP A 155 24.45 -15.40 21.85
N GLY A 156 23.84 -16.41 21.23
CA GLY A 156 24.32 -17.04 20.00
C GLY A 156 23.78 -16.42 18.71
N TRP A 157 22.84 -15.47 18.80
CA TRP A 157 22.22 -14.89 17.61
C TRP A 157 23.17 -14.00 16.84
N GLN A 158 23.21 -14.19 15.52
CA GLN A 158 23.99 -13.34 14.62
C GLN A 158 23.07 -12.80 13.53
N PRO A 159 22.76 -11.51 13.52
CA PRO A 159 22.05 -10.89 12.40
C PRO A 159 22.91 -11.01 11.13
N GLY A 160 22.26 -11.15 9.98
CA GLY A 160 22.98 -11.19 8.71
C GLY A 160 23.69 -9.87 8.38
N ASP A 161 24.84 -9.94 7.73
CA ASP A 161 25.54 -8.73 7.26
C ASP A 161 24.78 -8.03 6.13
N ASP A 162 24.15 -8.81 5.24
CA ASP A 162 23.27 -8.27 4.20
C ASP A 162 21.82 -8.31 4.68
N GLN A 163 21.30 -7.14 5.04
CA GLN A 163 19.94 -6.89 5.45
C GLN A 163 19.19 -6.01 4.42
N SER A 164 19.68 -5.91 3.18
CA SER A 164 19.17 -4.99 2.16
C SER A 164 17.76 -5.31 1.67
N THR A 165 17.26 -6.52 1.93
CA THR A 165 15.90 -6.92 1.61
C THR A 165 15.05 -7.04 2.88
N HIS A 166 13.74 -6.81 2.76
CA HIS A 166 12.82 -6.95 3.88
C HIS A 166 12.91 -8.34 4.53
N ALA A 167 13.01 -9.40 3.73
CA ALA A 167 13.14 -10.78 4.23
C ALA A 167 14.45 -10.99 5.02
N ALA A 168 15.57 -10.47 4.55
CA ALA A 168 16.85 -10.59 5.23
C ALA A 168 16.89 -9.76 6.53
N TYR A 169 16.28 -8.57 6.50
CA TYR A 169 16.14 -7.70 7.67
C TYR A 169 15.28 -8.38 8.75
N THR A 170 14.07 -8.83 8.42
CA THR A 170 13.17 -9.49 9.39
C THR A 170 13.72 -10.82 9.89
N ALA A 171 14.46 -11.59 9.05
CA ALA A 171 15.17 -12.79 9.48
C ALA A 171 16.32 -12.51 10.46
N SER A 172 16.84 -11.28 10.51
CA SER A 172 17.89 -10.84 11.42
C SER A 172 17.34 -10.34 12.77
N ASP A 173 16.04 -10.02 12.85
CA ASP A 173 15.40 -9.37 14.00
C ASP A 173 14.92 -10.40 15.03
N LEU A 174 15.78 -10.80 15.92
CA LEU A 174 15.39 -11.68 17.02
C LEU A 174 14.51 -10.93 18.02
N MET A 175 13.30 -11.43 18.23
CA MET A 175 12.39 -10.97 19.27
C MET A 175 12.00 -12.11 20.19
N THR A 176 11.75 -11.81 21.48
CA THR A 176 11.24 -12.77 22.46
C THR A 176 10.16 -12.16 23.34
N ALA A 177 9.27 -12.98 23.87
CA ALA A 177 8.26 -12.57 24.84
C ALA A 177 7.93 -13.65 25.84
N GLY A 178 7.58 -13.23 27.06
CA GLY A 178 6.81 -14.04 28.01
C GLY A 178 5.32 -13.86 27.75
N GLY A 179 4.55 -14.94 27.77
CA GLY A 179 3.11 -14.92 27.57
C GLY A 179 2.33 -14.62 28.84
N SER A 180 1.19 -13.95 28.68
CA SER A 180 0.18 -13.75 29.71
C SER A 180 -1.16 -14.33 29.28
N THR A 181 -1.89 -14.94 30.23
CA THR A 181 -3.21 -15.51 29.97
C THR A 181 -4.31 -14.65 30.58
N THR A 182 -5.42 -14.53 29.86
CA THR A 182 -6.67 -13.95 30.35
C THR A 182 -7.84 -14.86 29.96
N GLY A 183 -8.96 -14.73 30.66
CA GLY A 183 -10.11 -15.61 30.48
C GLY A 183 -10.21 -16.70 31.57
N THR A 184 -11.32 -17.45 31.56
CA THR A 184 -11.61 -18.50 32.53
C THR A 184 -12.29 -19.68 31.83
N GLY A 185 -12.12 -20.89 32.39
CA GLY A 185 -12.76 -22.10 31.89
C GLY A 185 -12.26 -22.50 30.50
N ASN A 186 -13.16 -22.69 29.56
CA ASN A 186 -12.84 -23.20 28.24
C ASN A 186 -12.43 -22.12 27.20
N THR A 187 -12.40 -20.84 27.59
CA THR A 187 -11.96 -19.73 26.71
C THR A 187 -10.75 -19.06 27.32
N ILE A 188 -9.58 -19.30 26.77
CA ILE A 188 -8.30 -18.71 27.19
C ILE A 188 -7.77 -17.85 26.06
N HIS A 189 -7.35 -16.63 26.39
CA HIS A 189 -6.59 -15.76 25.51
C HIS A 189 -5.15 -15.67 26.00
N LEU A 190 -4.20 -16.05 25.16
CA LEU A 190 -2.77 -16.00 25.41
C LEU A 190 -2.16 -14.86 24.57
N SER A 191 -1.54 -13.89 25.24
CA SER A 191 -0.97 -12.71 24.61
C SER A 191 0.53 -12.61 24.84
N PHE A 192 1.25 -12.18 23.77
CA PHE A 192 2.69 -11.96 23.76
C PHE A 192 2.98 -10.54 23.26
N ALA A 193 3.69 -9.75 24.08
CA ALA A 193 4.29 -8.49 23.67
C ALA A 193 5.78 -8.74 23.39
N MET A 194 6.12 -8.83 22.11
CA MET A 194 7.49 -9.13 21.66
C MET A 194 8.44 -8.00 21.99
N LYS A 195 9.65 -8.36 22.38
CA LYS A 195 10.75 -7.43 22.69
C LYS A 195 11.92 -7.75 21.78
N HIS A 196 12.40 -6.75 21.07
CA HIS A 196 13.60 -6.87 20.24
C HIS A 196 14.83 -7.24 21.06
N ARG A 197 15.62 -8.17 20.56
CA ARG A 197 16.91 -8.59 21.13
C ARG A 197 18.10 -8.07 20.35
N MET A 198 17.82 -7.33 19.29
CA MET A 198 18.78 -6.55 18.52
C MET A 198 18.72 -5.09 18.93
N ALA A 199 19.74 -4.33 18.59
CA ALA A 199 19.73 -2.87 18.59
C ALA A 199 19.52 -2.40 17.15
N LEU A 200 18.90 -1.22 16.96
CA LEU A 200 18.58 -0.68 15.63
C LEU A 200 19.42 0.55 15.33
N ALA A 201 20.22 0.49 14.27
CA ALA A 201 20.83 1.66 13.65
C ALA A 201 19.89 2.22 12.57
N VAL A 202 19.52 3.49 12.69
CA VAL A 202 18.74 4.25 11.72
C VAL A 202 19.67 5.24 11.03
N ILE A 203 19.86 5.12 9.73
CA ILE A 203 20.79 5.96 8.96
C ILE A 203 19.96 6.99 8.20
N GLU A 204 20.18 8.25 8.51
CA GLU A 204 19.55 9.39 7.86
C GLU A 204 20.50 9.99 6.83
N MET A 205 20.08 9.97 5.57
CA MET A 205 20.83 10.56 4.46
C MET A 205 20.51 12.05 4.32
N PRO A 206 21.37 12.83 3.68
CA PRO A 206 21.02 14.16 3.21
C PRO A 206 19.77 14.12 2.35
N LYS A 207 18.99 15.22 2.35
CA LYS A 207 17.71 15.29 1.64
C LYS A 207 17.76 16.37 0.59
N THR A 208 17.09 16.14 -0.54
CA THR A 208 16.76 17.19 -1.51
C THR A 208 15.31 17.60 -1.29
N VAL A 209 15.07 18.90 -1.13
CA VAL A 209 13.73 19.48 -1.04
C VAL A 209 13.46 20.21 -2.34
N TYR A 210 12.63 19.62 -3.19
CA TYR A 210 12.16 20.24 -4.42
C TYR A 210 11.13 21.31 -4.07
N LYS A 211 11.51 22.57 -4.29
CA LYS A 211 10.66 23.74 -4.14
C LYS A 211 10.01 24.04 -5.47
N PHE A 212 8.74 23.67 -5.62
CA PHE A 212 8.02 23.99 -6.85
C PHE A 212 7.77 25.50 -6.97
N ILE A 213 8.03 26.05 -8.16
CA ILE A 213 7.82 27.49 -8.43
C ILE A 213 6.33 27.83 -8.41
N ASP A 214 5.47 26.90 -8.85
CA ASP A 214 4.03 27.00 -8.59
C ASP A 214 3.77 26.70 -7.11
N ALA A 215 3.41 27.75 -6.36
CA ALA A 215 3.20 27.67 -4.91
C ALA A 215 2.04 26.75 -4.47
N ASN A 216 1.19 26.33 -5.43
CA ASN A 216 0.11 25.38 -5.15
C ASN A 216 0.52 23.93 -5.36
N VAL A 217 1.69 23.67 -5.96
CA VAL A 217 2.27 22.33 -6.04
C VAL A 217 3.05 22.09 -4.74
N PRO A 218 2.69 21.06 -3.95
CA PRO A 218 3.38 20.76 -2.69
C PRO A 218 4.87 20.45 -2.91
N ASP A 219 5.73 20.95 -2.01
CA ASP A 219 7.15 20.59 -2.02
C ASP A 219 7.32 19.08 -1.90
N TYR A 220 8.28 18.52 -2.64
CA TYR A 220 8.65 17.12 -2.55
C TYR A 220 10.03 16.96 -1.89
N THR A 221 10.12 16.06 -0.93
CA THR A 221 11.38 15.78 -0.23
C THR A 221 11.80 14.33 -0.46
N VAL A 222 13.03 14.14 -0.91
CA VAL A 222 13.63 12.82 -1.11
C VAL A 222 14.97 12.73 -0.38
N GLY A 223 15.23 11.58 0.29
CA GLY A 223 16.54 11.26 0.84
C GLY A 223 17.52 10.85 -0.26
N ALA A 224 18.78 11.24 -0.14
CA ALA A 224 19.82 10.77 -1.04
C ALA A 224 19.90 9.24 -1.02
N GLU A 225 20.03 8.62 -2.17
CA GLU A 225 20.20 7.18 -2.28
C GLU A 225 21.66 6.80 -1.97
N ALA A 226 21.82 5.88 -1.02
CA ALA A 226 23.14 5.37 -0.65
C ALA A 226 23.44 4.03 -1.34
N THR A 227 24.68 3.88 -1.78
CA THR A 227 25.25 2.58 -2.16
C THR A 227 26.21 2.15 -1.06
N PHE A 228 25.94 1.01 -0.42
CA PHE A 228 26.81 0.47 0.64
C PHE A 228 27.91 -0.38 0.05
N THR A 229 29.16 -0.02 0.34
CA THR A 229 30.37 -0.64 -0.22
C THR A 229 30.97 -1.71 0.68
N GLY A 230 30.76 -1.61 2.02
CA GLY A 230 31.17 -2.61 3.00
C GLY A 230 30.36 -3.91 3.00
N THR A 231 30.59 -4.79 3.98
CA THR A 231 29.81 -6.04 4.17
C THR A 231 28.40 -5.74 4.68
N ALA A 232 28.25 -4.73 5.55
CA ALA A 232 26.97 -4.29 6.08
C ALA A 232 26.12 -3.66 4.97
N LYS A 233 24.97 -4.26 4.69
CA LYS A 233 23.98 -3.79 3.69
C LYS A 233 22.66 -3.46 4.36
N PRO A 234 22.42 -2.22 4.79
CA PRO A 234 21.17 -1.79 5.41
C PRO A 234 19.96 -1.86 4.49
N LEU A 235 18.77 -2.05 5.08
CA LEU A 235 17.48 -1.98 4.39
C LEU A 235 17.08 -0.53 4.14
N ARG A 236 16.76 -0.19 2.90
CA ARG A 236 16.15 1.10 2.55
C ARG A 236 14.67 1.11 2.92
N MET A 237 14.23 2.16 3.60
CA MET A 237 12.83 2.38 3.97
C MET A 237 12.16 3.35 2.99
N ALA A 238 10.83 3.32 2.95
CA ALA A 238 10.04 4.22 2.10
C ALA A 238 10.24 5.71 2.44
N ASP A 239 10.58 6.04 3.69
CA ASP A 239 10.89 7.41 4.13
C ASP A 239 12.30 7.89 3.72
N GLY A 240 13.04 7.09 2.97
CA GLY A 240 14.40 7.36 2.50
C GLY A 240 15.49 7.14 3.55
N THR A 241 15.15 6.68 4.75
CA THR A 241 16.14 6.24 5.75
C THR A 241 16.58 4.80 5.47
N TYR A 242 17.68 4.39 6.13
CA TYR A 242 18.13 3.01 6.10
C TYR A 242 18.14 2.43 7.51
N ARG A 243 17.82 1.15 7.63
CA ARG A 243 17.80 0.41 8.89
C ARG A 243 18.77 -0.74 8.87
N TYR A 244 19.47 -0.94 9.99
CA TYR A 244 20.41 -2.03 10.18
C TYR A 244 20.37 -2.57 11.61
N LEU A 245 20.14 -3.86 11.75
CA LEU A 245 20.08 -4.54 13.04
C LEU A 245 21.46 -5.00 13.48
N VAL A 246 21.80 -4.73 14.73
CA VAL A 246 23.08 -5.11 15.34
C VAL A 246 22.86 -5.85 16.65
N HIS A 247 23.75 -6.79 16.97
CA HIS A 247 23.70 -7.53 18.23
C HIS A 247 24.64 -6.89 19.27
N SER A 248 25.81 -7.46 19.49
CA SER A 248 26.74 -7.04 20.56
C SER A 248 27.77 -6.00 20.11
N SER A 249 27.98 -5.88 18.82
CA SER A 249 28.87 -4.90 18.21
C SER A 249 28.33 -4.51 16.84
N MET A 250 28.44 -3.25 16.50
CA MET A 250 28.04 -2.76 15.19
C MET A 250 29.24 -2.81 14.25
N PRO A 251 29.11 -3.39 13.06
CA PRO A 251 30.15 -3.32 12.04
C PRO A 251 30.32 -1.88 11.56
N THR A 252 31.44 -1.57 10.96
CA THR A 252 31.61 -0.32 10.21
C THR A 252 30.68 -0.38 9.00
N ILE A 253 29.79 0.63 8.86
CA ILE A 253 28.92 0.77 7.69
C ILE A 253 29.56 1.80 6.77
N GLU A 254 29.96 1.36 5.59
CA GLU A 254 30.62 2.17 4.58
C GLU A 254 29.72 2.28 3.35
N GLY A 255 29.69 3.46 2.75
CA GLY A 255 28.91 3.71 1.56
C GLY A 255 29.24 5.01 0.87
N CYS A 256 28.56 5.24 -0.24
CA CYS A 256 28.61 6.50 -0.97
C CYS A 256 27.21 6.92 -1.43
N TYR A 257 27.05 8.16 -1.80
CA TYR A 257 25.84 8.73 -2.37
C TYR A 257 26.21 9.80 -3.42
N ASP A 258 25.23 10.47 -4.03
CA ASP A 258 25.44 11.45 -5.10
C ASP A 258 26.22 10.84 -6.28
N GLY A 259 25.74 9.67 -6.76
CA GLY A 259 26.38 8.95 -7.86
C GLY A 259 27.80 8.44 -7.57
N GLY A 260 28.16 8.30 -6.28
CA GLY A 260 29.49 7.87 -5.84
C GLY A 260 30.45 9.03 -5.55
N ASN A 261 30.01 10.28 -5.69
CA ASN A 261 30.85 11.46 -5.48
C ASN A 261 31.13 11.76 -3.99
N ARG A 262 30.30 11.24 -3.10
CA ARG A 262 30.42 11.46 -1.66
C ARG A 262 30.45 10.14 -0.92
N GLU A 263 31.54 9.89 -0.22
CA GLU A 263 31.74 8.72 0.62
C GLU A 263 31.36 9.02 2.07
N PHE A 264 30.86 8.02 2.77
CA PHE A 264 30.60 8.11 4.20
C PHE A 264 30.98 6.81 4.92
N THR A 265 31.32 6.96 6.19
CA THR A 265 31.63 5.84 7.08
C THR A 265 30.94 6.08 8.42
N ILE A 266 30.13 5.13 8.85
CA ILE A 266 29.52 5.11 10.17
C ILE A 266 30.30 4.11 11.02
N THR A 267 31.09 4.62 11.95
CA THR A 267 31.79 3.82 12.94
C THR A 267 31.06 3.88 14.27
N THR A 268 30.93 2.75 14.92
CA THR A 268 30.45 2.71 16.28
C THR A 268 31.64 2.69 17.23
N SER A 269 32.05 3.83 17.67
CA SER A 269 32.75 3.95 18.94
C SER A 269 31.77 3.69 20.09
N ALA A 270 32.21 3.68 21.35
CA ALA A 270 31.54 3.35 22.61
C ALA A 270 30.07 3.82 22.84
N SER A 271 29.34 4.25 21.83
CA SER A 271 27.96 4.76 21.90
C SER A 271 27.02 4.13 20.85
N HIS A 272 27.14 2.80 20.59
CA HIS A 272 26.13 2.07 19.82
C HIS A 272 24.82 1.93 20.63
N PRO A 273 23.66 1.76 20.00
CA PRO A 273 22.43 1.52 20.71
C PRO A 273 22.52 0.20 21.48
N VAL A 274 21.89 0.12 22.63
CA VAL A 274 21.76 -1.14 23.37
C VAL A 274 20.58 -1.96 22.85
N VAL A 275 20.52 -3.22 23.25
CA VAL A 275 19.43 -4.12 22.88
C VAL A 275 18.06 -3.48 23.16
N GLY A 276 17.18 -3.52 22.18
CA GLY A 276 15.83 -2.91 22.24
C GLY A 276 15.80 -1.39 22.07
N GLU A 277 16.95 -0.76 21.81
CA GLU A 277 17.02 0.66 21.51
C GLU A 277 17.38 0.92 20.04
N TYR A 278 16.96 2.09 19.52
CA TYR A 278 17.43 2.60 18.25
C TYR A 278 18.30 3.84 18.41
N LYS A 279 19.22 4.03 17.48
CA LYS A 279 20.03 5.24 17.37
C LYS A 279 20.07 5.75 15.95
N ARG A 280 19.93 7.08 15.80
CA ARG A 280 19.99 7.77 14.51
C ARG A 280 21.43 8.19 14.19
N TYR A 281 21.90 7.85 13.00
CA TYR A 281 23.20 8.25 12.46
C TYR A 281 22.96 9.16 11.26
N LYS A 282 23.42 10.38 11.36
CA LYS A 282 23.22 11.40 10.32
C LYS A 282 24.44 11.47 9.42
N VAL A 283 24.30 11.04 8.17
CA VAL A 283 25.33 11.22 7.14
C VAL A 283 25.33 12.69 6.75
N ASP A 284 26.52 13.33 6.80
CA ASP A 284 26.71 14.77 6.52
C ASP A 284 25.67 15.68 7.23
N GLY A 285 25.31 15.30 8.47
CA GLY A 285 24.32 16.01 9.29
C GLY A 285 22.87 15.84 8.84
N ALA A 286 22.58 14.98 7.86
CA ALA A 286 21.28 14.81 7.23
C ALA A 286 20.69 16.14 6.72
N GLN A 287 21.55 16.99 6.14
CA GLN A 287 21.18 18.33 5.70
C GLN A 287 20.14 18.27 4.56
N ALA A 288 19.18 19.21 4.59
CA ALA A 288 18.25 19.45 3.51
C ALA A 288 18.84 20.47 2.53
N MET A 289 18.93 20.11 1.27
CA MET A 289 19.32 21.02 0.18
C MET A 289 18.07 21.39 -0.60
N GLU A 290 17.76 22.68 -0.67
CA GLU A 290 16.63 23.16 -1.47
C GLU A 290 17.02 23.24 -2.95
N LYS A 291 16.13 22.74 -3.83
CA LYS A 291 16.25 22.78 -5.28
C LYS A 291 14.98 23.38 -5.85
N ASN A 292 15.07 24.57 -6.44
CA ASN A 292 13.95 25.15 -7.18
C ASN A 292 13.63 24.29 -8.40
N TYR A 293 12.36 23.96 -8.57
CA TYR A 293 11.90 23.04 -9.60
C TYR A 293 10.64 23.54 -10.29
N ASN A 294 10.60 23.41 -11.62
CA ASN A 294 9.40 23.67 -12.39
C ASN A 294 8.67 22.35 -12.63
N LEU A 295 7.37 22.33 -12.42
CA LEU A 295 6.52 21.24 -12.90
C LEU A 295 6.75 21.06 -14.39
N GLN A 296 6.98 19.84 -14.84
CA GLN A 296 7.31 19.55 -16.22
C GLN A 296 6.78 18.19 -16.70
N MET A 297 6.79 18.01 -18.00
CA MET A 297 6.48 16.72 -18.62
C MET A 297 7.43 15.63 -18.11
N GLY A 298 6.87 14.47 -17.80
CA GLY A 298 7.62 13.33 -17.27
C GLY A 298 7.69 13.24 -15.74
N ASP A 299 7.19 14.27 -15.02
CA ASP A 299 6.98 14.20 -13.59
C ASP A 299 5.86 13.19 -13.25
N TYR A 300 5.96 12.56 -12.09
CA TYR A 300 4.94 11.59 -11.67
C TYR A 300 3.91 12.25 -10.78
N LEU A 301 2.63 12.05 -11.09
CA LEU A 301 1.53 12.42 -10.22
C LEU A 301 1.16 11.23 -9.36
N CYS A 302 1.26 11.41 -8.06
CA CYS A 302 1.03 10.39 -7.04
C CYS A 302 -0.10 10.83 -6.12
N LYS A 303 -0.67 9.88 -5.35
CA LYS A 303 -1.76 10.11 -4.42
C LYS A 303 -1.37 9.61 -3.03
N ASN A 304 -1.30 10.53 -2.06
CA ASN A 304 -0.95 10.21 -0.68
C ASN A 304 -2.11 9.54 0.09
N SER A 305 -1.85 9.11 1.32
CA SER A 305 -2.83 8.49 2.22
C SER A 305 -4.03 9.39 2.55
N ASP A 306 -3.87 10.72 2.50
CA ASP A 306 -4.94 11.69 2.73
C ASP A 306 -5.85 11.86 1.50
N GLY A 307 -5.51 11.19 0.39
CA GLY A 307 -6.26 11.23 -0.86
C GLY A 307 -5.92 12.41 -1.77
N ASN A 308 -4.91 13.22 -1.42
CA ASN A 308 -4.47 14.36 -2.21
C ASN A 308 -3.32 13.99 -3.15
N TRP A 309 -3.23 14.68 -4.30
CA TRP A 309 -2.09 14.51 -5.19
C TRP A 309 -0.84 15.22 -4.65
N TYR A 310 0.30 14.70 -5.06
CA TYR A 310 1.62 15.34 -4.98
C TYR A 310 2.45 14.94 -6.19
N ILE A 311 3.55 15.66 -6.44
CA ILE A 311 4.41 15.43 -7.60
C ILE A 311 5.76 14.87 -7.15
N ILE A 312 6.19 13.80 -7.77
CA ILE A 312 7.58 13.34 -7.74
C ILE A 312 8.26 13.83 -9.01
N PRO A 313 9.36 14.61 -8.94
CA PRO A 313 10.14 15.01 -10.10
C PRO A 313 10.53 13.82 -10.97
N GLY A 314 10.46 13.97 -12.28
CA GLY A 314 10.71 12.88 -13.24
C GLY A 314 12.14 12.34 -13.25
N GLU A 315 13.09 13.03 -12.61
CA GLU A 315 14.46 12.58 -12.36
C GLU A 315 14.60 11.68 -11.12
N GLU A 316 13.56 11.64 -10.27
CA GLU A 316 13.52 10.79 -9.08
C GLU A 316 12.80 9.46 -9.37
N MET A 317 13.02 8.48 -8.50
CA MET A 317 12.35 7.19 -8.62
C MET A 317 10.89 7.29 -8.18
N PRO A 318 9.93 6.83 -9.01
CA PRO A 318 8.52 6.78 -8.62
C PRO A 318 8.30 5.71 -7.54
N ASN A 319 7.28 5.91 -6.73
CA ASN A 319 6.84 4.95 -5.72
C ASN A 319 5.47 4.32 -6.08
N GLU A 320 4.96 3.45 -5.23
CA GLU A 320 3.68 2.73 -5.42
C GLU A 320 2.45 3.67 -5.38
N GLU A 321 2.58 4.88 -4.85
CA GLU A 321 1.51 5.87 -4.79
C GLU A 321 1.32 6.62 -6.12
N CYS A 322 2.22 6.44 -7.10
CA CYS A 322 2.13 7.07 -8.41
C CYS A 322 1.00 6.45 -9.24
N ILE A 323 0.13 7.29 -9.78
CA ILE A 323 -1.06 6.90 -10.55
C ILE A 323 -1.07 7.43 -11.97
N ALA A 324 -0.27 8.45 -12.27
CA ALA A 324 -0.21 9.10 -13.57
C ALA A 324 1.16 9.71 -13.82
N ILE A 325 1.42 10.08 -15.08
CA ILE A 325 2.59 10.86 -15.49
C ILE A 325 2.13 12.17 -16.13
N VAL A 326 2.78 13.27 -15.75
CA VAL A 326 2.47 14.61 -16.28
C VAL A 326 2.87 14.67 -17.75
N PHE A 327 1.93 14.97 -18.64
CA PHE A 327 2.21 15.15 -20.06
C PHE A 327 2.17 16.63 -20.50
N HIS A 328 1.60 17.50 -19.66
CA HIS A 328 1.64 18.94 -19.89
C HIS A 328 1.57 19.68 -18.54
N ALA A 329 2.49 20.61 -18.33
CA ALA A 329 2.52 21.48 -17.15
C ALA A 329 1.80 22.80 -17.46
N GLY A 330 1.00 23.27 -16.51
CA GLY A 330 0.16 24.45 -16.67
C GLY A 330 -1.16 24.16 -17.42
N HIS A 331 -2.08 25.10 -17.30
CA HIS A 331 -3.35 25.08 -18.03
C HIS A 331 -3.14 25.47 -19.47
N HIS A 332 -3.55 24.63 -20.43
CA HIS A 332 -3.38 24.88 -21.84
C HIS A 332 -4.34 25.97 -22.35
N GLU A 333 -3.86 26.88 -23.21
CA GLU A 333 -4.65 28.03 -23.68
C GLU A 333 -5.90 27.63 -24.48
N ASN A 334 -5.88 26.50 -25.17
CA ASN A 334 -6.98 25.94 -25.92
C ASN A 334 -7.91 25.02 -25.11
N ASP A 335 -7.74 24.95 -23.80
CA ASP A 335 -8.66 24.25 -22.89
C ASP A 335 -9.74 25.21 -22.39
N ALA A 336 -10.95 25.05 -22.88
CA ALA A 336 -12.12 25.82 -22.44
C ALA A 336 -12.84 25.23 -21.24
N SER A 337 -12.29 24.19 -20.62
CA SER A 337 -12.87 23.56 -19.42
C SER A 337 -12.78 24.50 -18.22
N ASP A 338 -13.84 24.50 -17.40
CA ASP A 338 -13.87 25.15 -16.09
C ASP A 338 -13.77 24.09 -15.01
N TYR A 339 -12.70 24.10 -14.23
CA TYR A 339 -12.45 23.13 -13.18
C TYR A 339 -12.91 23.59 -11.78
N SER A 340 -13.60 24.75 -11.68
CA SER A 340 -14.02 25.32 -10.38
C SER A 340 -15.00 24.43 -9.59
N ALA A 341 -15.79 23.60 -10.29
CA ALA A 341 -16.72 22.66 -9.69
C ALA A 341 -16.10 21.29 -9.39
N THR A 342 -14.80 21.10 -9.63
CA THR A 342 -14.06 19.87 -9.34
C THR A 342 -13.27 19.99 -8.04
N GLY A 343 -12.52 18.96 -7.69
CA GLY A 343 -11.59 19.02 -6.56
C GLY A 343 -10.48 20.06 -6.69
N ILE A 344 -10.20 20.55 -7.90
CA ILE A 344 -9.26 21.64 -8.18
C ILE A 344 -9.76 22.95 -7.56
N GLY A 345 -11.07 23.23 -7.61
CA GLY A 345 -11.70 24.37 -6.97
C GLY A 345 -11.41 25.73 -7.62
N GLN A 346 -10.79 25.75 -8.81
CA GLN A 346 -10.48 26.96 -9.59
C GLN A 346 -10.65 26.70 -11.09
N GLN A 347 -10.77 27.76 -11.90
CA GLN A 347 -11.04 27.61 -13.33
C GLN A 347 -9.92 26.91 -14.11
N LYS A 348 -8.68 27.13 -13.70
CA LYS A 348 -7.49 26.60 -14.38
C LYS A 348 -6.83 25.53 -13.54
N CYS A 349 -6.30 24.50 -14.19
CA CYS A 349 -5.50 23.45 -13.56
C CYS A 349 -4.00 23.81 -13.55
N HIS A 350 -3.22 23.07 -12.73
CA HIS A 350 -1.76 23.15 -12.67
C HIS A 350 -1.08 22.31 -13.74
N GLY A 351 -1.80 21.36 -14.31
CA GLY A 351 -1.29 20.47 -15.36
C GLY A 351 -2.25 19.33 -15.69
N TYR A 352 -1.81 18.50 -16.63
CA TYR A 352 -2.54 17.31 -17.06
C TYR A 352 -1.62 16.11 -16.96
N ALA A 353 -2.17 15.01 -16.44
CA ALA A 353 -1.47 13.75 -16.31
C ALA A 353 -2.23 12.61 -16.96
N ILE A 354 -1.50 11.69 -17.60
CA ILE A 354 -2.05 10.51 -18.26
C ILE A 354 -1.87 9.28 -17.35
N ALA A 355 -2.87 8.43 -17.31
CA ALA A 355 -2.87 7.17 -16.56
C ALA A 355 -1.66 6.29 -16.88
N LEU A 356 -1.15 5.52 -15.89
CA LEU A 356 0.02 4.66 -16.08
C LEU A 356 -0.24 3.46 -16.99
N GLN A 357 -1.52 3.09 -17.20
CA GLN A 357 -1.93 1.97 -18.06
C GLN A 357 -3.25 2.26 -18.76
N ASP A 358 -3.55 1.47 -19.79
CA ASP A 358 -4.82 1.57 -20.50
C ASP A 358 -5.99 1.17 -19.60
N ALA A 359 -7.14 1.83 -19.80
CA ALA A 359 -8.38 1.48 -19.11
C ALA A 359 -9.01 0.18 -19.68
N THR A 360 -8.68 -0.16 -20.93
CA THR A 360 -9.23 -1.32 -21.63
C THR A 360 -8.15 -2.33 -22.00
N ASN A 361 -8.47 -3.63 -21.88
CA ASN A 361 -7.61 -4.70 -22.37
C ASN A 361 -7.85 -5.03 -23.86
N GLY A 362 -8.83 -4.39 -24.50
CA GLY A 362 -9.22 -4.58 -25.89
C GLY A 362 -9.92 -3.35 -26.44
N TYR A 363 -10.42 -3.46 -27.63
CA TYR A 363 -11.13 -2.38 -28.33
C TYR A 363 -12.54 -2.16 -27.76
N CYS A 364 -12.98 -0.89 -27.77
CA CYS A 364 -14.36 -0.51 -27.47
C CYS A 364 -14.90 0.45 -28.51
N GLN A 365 -16.23 0.63 -28.50
CA GLN A 365 -16.89 1.71 -29.25
C GLN A 365 -16.70 3.05 -28.54
N TRP A 366 -16.80 4.14 -29.30
CA TRP A 366 -16.82 5.49 -28.72
C TRP A 366 -18.13 5.75 -27.97
N GLY A 367 -19.25 5.49 -28.61
CA GLY A 367 -20.59 5.74 -28.10
C GLY A 367 -21.68 5.67 -29.16
N VAL A 368 -22.77 6.39 -28.95
CA VAL A 368 -23.97 6.36 -29.78
C VAL A 368 -23.75 7.02 -31.14
N TYR A 369 -23.99 6.24 -32.20
CA TYR A 369 -23.96 6.70 -33.59
C TYR A 369 -25.19 7.52 -33.93
N GLY A 370 -25.01 8.55 -34.79
CA GLY A 370 -26.11 9.38 -35.27
C GLY A 370 -26.48 10.55 -34.36
N THR A 371 -25.74 10.77 -33.25
CA THR A 371 -26.01 11.84 -32.28
C THR A 371 -24.80 12.78 -32.18
N GLU A 372 -25.00 14.06 -32.42
CA GLU A 372 -24.01 15.12 -32.16
C GLU A 372 -24.13 15.59 -30.70
N LEU A 373 -23.01 15.63 -29.97
CA LEU A 373 -22.93 16.07 -28.57
C LEU A 373 -22.28 17.46 -28.43
N GLY A 374 -21.75 18.01 -29.51
CA GLY A 374 -21.04 19.27 -29.49
C GLY A 374 -19.65 19.19 -28.87
N CYS A 375 -19.00 18.02 -28.96
CA CYS A 375 -17.64 17.77 -28.48
C CYS A 375 -16.59 18.15 -29.53
N CYS A 376 -16.70 19.37 -30.04
CA CYS A 376 -15.81 19.95 -31.05
C CYS A 376 -15.63 21.44 -30.73
N PRO A 377 -14.40 22.02 -30.85
CA PRO A 377 -14.19 23.44 -30.63
C PRO A 377 -14.90 24.27 -31.70
N THR A 378 -15.35 25.46 -31.30
CA THR A 378 -16.02 26.40 -32.19
C THR A 378 -15.28 27.75 -32.19
N ASP A 379 -15.36 28.47 -33.30
CA ASP A 379 -14.89 29.85 -33.37
C ASP A 379 -15.86 30.82 -32.69
N GLY A 380 -15.50 32.10 -32.62
CA GLY A 380 -16.33 33.14 -31.99
C GLY A 380 -17.70 33.37 -32.69
N SER A 381 -17.93 32.78 -33.86
CA SER A 381 -19.19 32.78 -34.60
C SER A 381 -19.98 31.48 -34.45
N GLY A 382 -19.46 30.53 -33.69
CA GLY A 382 -20.09 29.21 -33.45
C GLY A 382 -19.82 28.18 -34.54
N ASN A 383 -18.93 28.46 -35.53
CA ASN A 383 -18.57 27.47 -36.52
C ASN A 383 -17.57 26.44 -35.93
N LYS A 384 -17.76 25.15 -36.24
CA LYS A 384 -16.83 24.11 -35.85
C LYS A 384 -15.45 24.30 -36.47
N GLN A 385 -14.42 24.21 -35.66
CA GLN A 385 -13.03 24.33 -36.08
C GLN A 385 -12.47 22.97 -36.52
N ASN A 386 -11.51 23.00 -37.44
CA ASN A 386 -10.89 21.77 -37.97
C ASN A 386 -9.91 21.14 -36.97
N ASN A 387 -10.45 20.41 -36.02
CA ASN A 387 -9.69 19.67 -35.02
C ASN A 387 -9.03 18.38 -35.54
N TYR A 388 -9.33 17.98 -36.79
CA TYR A 388 -8.67 16.83 -37.43
C TYR A 388 -7.27 17.21 -37.96
N SER A 389 -7.16 18.30 -38.71
CA SER A 389 -5.89 18.73 -39.30
C SER A 389 -5.04 19.57 -38.34
N THR A 390 -5.66 20.12 -37.30
CA THR A 390 -5.03 20.95 -36.28
C THR A 390 -5.50 20.49 -34.89
N PRO A 391 -5.06 19.32 -34.44
CA PRO A 391 -5.55 18.74 -33.18
C PRO A 391 -5.32 19.64 -31.95
N ASP A 392 -4.26 20.42 -31.96
CA ASP A 392 -3.84 21.28 -30.85
C ASP A 392 -4.81 22.40 -30.48
N ILE A 393 -5.79 22.71 -31.36
CA ILE A 393 -6.88 23.64 -31.01
C ILE A 393 -7.93 23.03 -30.06
N ASP A 394 -7.88 21.75 -29.77
CA ASP A 394 -8.87 21.00 -29.03
C ASP A 394 -8.27 20.34 -27.79
N TRP A 395 -8.24 21.07 -26.68
CA TRP A 395 -7.74 20.60 -25.38
C TRP A 395 -8.83 20.38 -24.32
N SER A 396 -10.10 20.55 -24.68
CA SER A 396 -11.23 20.57 -23.74
C SER A 396 -11.76 19.17 -23.37
N GLY A 397 -10.87 18.21 -23.15
CA GLY A 397 -11.24 16.80 -22.88
C GLY A 397 -12.18 16.63 -21.69
N TYR A 398 -11.95 17.37 -20.60
CA TYR A 398 -12.85 17.37 -19.45
C TYR A 398 -14.24 17.87 -19.84
N ALA A 399 -14.34 19.03 -20.50
CA ALA A 399 -15.63 19.60 -20.90
C ALA A 399 -16.39 18.67 -21.86
N TRP A 400 -15.70 18.03 -22.81
CA TRP A 400 -16.31 17.04 -23.72
C TRP A 400 -16.80 15.82 -22.96
N THR A 401 -16.02 15.30 -22.05
CA THR A 401 -16.42 14.18 -21.18
C THR A 401 -17.69 14.53 -20.38
N GLN A 402 -17.80 15.75 -19.84
CA GLN A 402 -19.01 16.20 -19.14
C GLN A 402 -20.25 16.24 -20.06
N LYS A 403 -20.09 16.66 -21.34
CA LYS A 403 -21.18 16.61 -22.32
C LYS A 403 -21.63 15.18 -22.64
N ILE A 404 -20.69 14.25 -22.76
CA ILE A 404 -20.99 12.82 -22.96
C ILE A 404 -21.72 12.25 -21.75
N ILE A 405 -21.28 12.57 -20.52
CA ILE A 405 -21.94 12.18 -19.27
C ILE A 405 -23.37 12.74 -19.22
N ALA A 406 -23.56 14.00 -19.58
CA ALA A 406 -24.89 14.63 -19.63
C ALA A 406 -25.80 13.95 -20.65
N ALA A 407 -25.30 13.58 -21.82
CA ALA A 407 -26.04 12.84 -22.85
C ALA A 407 -26.42 11.43 -22.39
N ALA A 408 -25.61 10.78 -21.55
CA ALA A 408 -25.95 9.51 -20.91
C ALA A 408 -27.00 9.65 -19.77
N GLY A 409 -27.32 10.90 -19.38
CA GLY A 409 -28.20 11.16 -18.23
C GLY A 409 -27.52 11.07 -16.87
N GLY A 410 -26.20 11.22 -16.83
CA GLY A 410 -25.36 11.22 -15.63
C GLY A 410 -24.35 10.07 -15.58
N THR A 411 -23.36 10.21 -14.72
CA THR A 411 -22.26 9.22 -14.57
C THR A 411 -22.78 7.81 -14.24
N GLY A 412 -23.84 7.70 -13.42
CA GLY A 412 -24.42 6.41 -13.05
C GLY A 412 -25.11 5.66 -14.21
N ASN A 413 -25.33 6.30 -15.35
CA ASN A 413 -25.93 5.72 -16.54
C ASN A 413 -24.88 5.37 -17.61
N LEU A 414 -23.63 5.80 -17.44
CA LEU A 414 -22.55 5.35 -18.31
C LEU A 414 -22.39 3.84 -18.20
N ASN A 415 -22.26 3.19 -19.32
CA ASN A 415 -22.07 1.74 -19.39
C ASN A 415 -21.29 1.33 -20.64
N ALA A 416 -20.84 0.09 -20.67
CA ALA A 416 -20.07 -0.50 -21.77
C ALA A 416 -20.96 -1.10 -22.88
N ALA A 417 -22.29 -0.91 -22.84
CA ALA A 417 -23.18 -1.47 -23.87
C ALA A 417 -22.93 -0.83 -25.23
N GLU A 418 -22.70 -1.67 -26.21
CA GLU A 418 -22.55 -1.28 -27.60
C GLU A 418 -23.87 -0.66 -28.12
N ASP A 419 -23.77 0.33 -28.99
CA ASP A 419 -24.87 1.03 -29.68
C ASP A 419 -25.80 1.89 -28.79
N SER A 420 -25.76 1.75 -27.46
CA SER A 420 -26.66 2.49 -26.55
C SER A 420 -25.97 3.17 -25.38
N GLY A 421 -24.74 2.79 -25.06
CA GLY A 421 -23.90 3.39 -24.05
C GLY A 421 -22.83 4.31 -24.63
N TYR A 422 -21.93 4.76 -23.76
CA TYR A 422 -20.74 5.50 -24.13
C TYR A 422 -19.49 4.76 -23.61
N PRO A 423 -19.12 3.60 -24.22
CA PRO A 423 -18.10 2.70 -23.71
C PRO A 423 -16.75 3.38 -23.46
N ALA A 424 -16.25 4.22 -24.39
CA ALA A 424 -14.98 4.89 -24.22
C ALA A 424 -14.96 5.77 -22.95
N THR A 425 -16.01 6.54 -22.72
CA THR A 425 -16.15 7.39 -21.54
C THR A 425 -16.39 6.55 -20.28
N TYR A 426 -17.19 5.50 -20.36
CA TYR A 426 -17.40 4.56 -19.24
C TYR A 426 -16.08 3.97 -18.74
N TYR A 427 -15.26 3.46 -19.65
CA TYR A 427 -13.96 2.88 -19.27
C TYR A 427 -13.02 3.91 -18.66
N ALA A 428 -13.01 5.16 -19.14
CA ALA A 428 -12.19 6.22 -18.56
C ALA A 428 -12.67 6.68 -17.18
N VAL A 429 -13.98 6.95 -17.05
CA VAL A 429 -14.56 7.67 -15.89
C VAL A 429 -15.03 6.75 -14.79
N VAL A 430 -15.54 5.55 -15.12
CA VAL A 430 -16.18 4.63 -14.16
C VAL A 430 -15.29 3.42 -13.89
N ASP A 431 -14.99 2.65 -14.93
CA ASP A 431 -14.26 1.38 -14.77
C ASP A 431 -12.82 1.61 -14.28
N TYR A 432 -12.08 2.53 -14.92
CA TYR A 432 -10.71 2.84 -14.51
C TYR A 432 -10.66 3.51 -13.14
N ALA A 433 -11.55 4.47 -12.87
CA ALA A 433 -11.62 5.16 -11.58
C ALA A 433 -11.94 4.21 -10.42
N SER A 434 -12.66 3.11 -10.67
CA SER A 434 -12.93 2.09 -9.64
C SER A 434 -11.68 1.29 -9.25
N LYS A 435 -10.72 1.15 -10.16
CA LYS A 435 -9.45 0.41 -9.98
C LYS A 435 -8.33 1.32 -9.50
N VAL A 436 -8.30 2.55 -10.03
CA VAL A 436 -7.31 3.58 -9.73
C VAL A 436 -8.06 4.87 -9.36
N PRO A 437 -8.46 5.04 -8.09
CA PRO A 437 -9.18 6.22 -7.65
C PRO A 437 -8.33 7.49 -7.82
N SER A 438 -8.89 8.50 -8.48
CA SER A 438 -8.24 9.80 -8.65
C SER A 438 -8.07 10.54 -7.32
N PRO A 439 -7.11 11.49 -7.21
CA PRO A 439 -7.00 12.34 -6.04
C PRO A 439 -8.23 13.22 -5.82
N ALA A 440 -8.55 13.50 -4.56
CA ALA A 440 -9.70 14.31 -4.19
C ALA A 440 -9.61 15.75 -4.71
N ASN A 441 -8.39 16.30 -4.79
CA ASN A 441 -8.09 17.64 -5.28
C ASN A 441 -7.74 17.68 -6.79
N SER A 442 -8.40 16.84 -7.60
CA SER A 442 -8.25 16.77 -9.06
C SER A 442 -9.59 16.87 -9.79
N SER A 443 -9.56 16.88 -11.12
CA SER A 443 -10.77 16.83 -11.95
C SER A 443 -11.51 15.48 -11.89
N GLY A 444 -10.88 14.43 -11.35
CA GLY A 444 -11.22 13.05 -11.65
C GLY A 444 -10.72 12.63 -13.04
N TRP A 445 -10.81 11.33 -13.34
CA TRP A 445 -10.43 10.77 -14.64
C TRP A 445 -11.44 11.16 -15.73
N PHE A 446 -10.93 11.48 -16.93
CA PHE A 446 -11.75 11.76 -18.09
C PHE A 446 -11.12 11.23 -19.39
N LEU A 447 -11.90 11.15 -20.45
CA LEU A 447 -11.43 10.77 -21.79
C LEU A 447 -10.70 11.96 -22.42
N PRO A 448 -9.42 11.85 -22.81
CA PRO A 448 -8.66 12.98 -23.36
C PRO A 448 -9.31 13.54 -24.63
N SER A 449 -9.20 14.84 -24.88
CA SER A 449 -9.50 15.40 -26.20
C SER A 449 -8.46 14.97 -27.23
N ILE A 450 -8.73 15.24 -28.50
CA ILE A 450 -7.80 14.88 -29.57
C ILE A 450 -6.45 15.61 -29.44
N GLY A 451 -6.45 16.87 -29.03
CA GLY A 451 -5.22 17.63 -28.79
C GLY A 451 -4.41 17.07 -27.61
N GLN A 452 -5.08 16.70 -26.53
CA GLN A 452 -4.42 16.06 -25.38
C GLN A 452 -3.81 14.70 -25.77
N MET A 453 -4.56 13.84 -26.46
CA MET A 453 -4.05 12.53 -26.87
C MET A 453 -2.96 12.65 -27.93
N TRP A 454 -3.06 13.60 -28.84
CA TRP A 454 -2.05 13.91 -29.84
C TRP A 454 -0.75 14.40 -29.20
N ASN A 455 -0.83 15.28 -28.21
CA ASN A 455 0.34 15.72 -27.43
C ASN A 455 1.04 14.55 -26.75
N VAL A 456 0.27 13.65 -26.11
CA VAL A 456 0.82 12.42 -25.51
C VAL A 456 1.54 11.57 -26.55
N TYR A 457 0.94 11.36 -27.72
CA TYR A 457 1.57 10.60 -28.80
C TYR A 457 2.88 11.24 -29.28
N GLN A 458 2.88 12.54 -29.52
CA GLN A 458 4.09 13.25 -29.98
C GLN A 458 5.24 13.17 -28.98
N ASN A 459 4.92 13.15 -27.70
CA ASN A 459 5.91 13.12 -26.61
C ASN A 459 6.10 11.72 -25.98
N ARG A 460 5.56 10.65 -26.59
CA ARG A 460 5.52 9.30 -26.03
C ARG A 460 6.87 8.76 -25.60
N THR A 461 7.93 9.07 -26.35
CA THR A 461 9.30 8.64 -26.00
C THR A 461 9.74 9.26 -24.67
N SER A 462 9.54 10.57 -24.49
CA SER A 462 9.89 11.25 -23.22
C SER A 462 9.00 10.83 -22.06
N LEU A 463 7.74 10.45 -22.34
CA LEU A 463 6.78 10.05 -21.31
C LEU A 463 6.97 8.61 -20.86
N PHE A 464 7.31 7.70 -21.76
CA PHE A 464 7.21 6.27 -21.48
C PHE A 464 8.53 5.51 -21.53
N ASP A 465 9.48 5.91 -22.41
CA ASP A 465 10.71 5.15 -22.59
C ASP A 465 11.60 5.22 -21.34
N GLY A 466 12.06 4.04 -20.89
CA GLY A 466 12.87 3.93 -19.68
C GLY A 466 12.12 4.08 -18.35
N LYS A 467 10.82 4.31 -18.37
CA LYS A 467 9.99 4.40 -17.17
C LYS A 467 9.47 3.01 -16.78
N THR A 468 9.68 2.61 -15.52
CA THR A 468 9.33 1.25 -15.04
C THR A 468 7.88 1.11 -14.59
N VAL A 469 7.23 2.22 -14.18
CA VAL A 469 5.88 2.21 -13.60
C VAL A 469 4.78 2.48 -14.61
N VAL A 470 5.12 2.95 -15.82
CA VAL A 470 4.16 3.31 -16.85
C VAL A 470 4.32 2.41 -18.07
N SER A 471 3.21 1.86 -18.58
CA SER A 471 3.21 1.17 -19.86
C SER A 471 3.17 2.17 -21.02
N GLY A 472 3.97 1.95 -22.07
CA GLY A 472 3.87 2.71 -23.31
C GLY A 472 2.49 2.56 -23.97
N LEU A 473 2.21 3.44 -24.94
CA LEU A 473 1.05 3.25 -25.81
C LEU A 473 1.26 2.02 -26.70
N LYS A 474 0.21 1.24 -26.90
CA LYS A 474 0.21 0.18 -27.89
C LYS A 474 0.33 0.78 -29.29
N SER A 475 0.94 0.06 -30.21
CA SER A 475 1.00 0.43 -31.63
C SER A 475 -0.37 0.18 -32.28
N ASP A 476 -1.37 0.97 -31.89
CA ASP A 476 -2.78 0.80 -32.23
C ASP A 476 -3.52 2.13 -32.07
N TRP A 477 -4.84 2.13 -32.06
CA TRP A 477 -5.70 3.31 -32.03
C TRP A 477 -6.20 3.63 -30.62
N TYR A 478 -6.24 4.93 -30.30
CA TYR A 478 -6.72 5.45 -29.01
C TYR A 478 -7.81 6.49 -29.21
N TRP A 479 -9.01 6.22 -28.66
CA TRP A 479 -10.12 7.16 -28.69
C TRP A 479 -9.78 8.47 -27.97
N SER A 480 -10.27 9.57 -28.55
CA SER A 480 -10.42 10.85 -27.85
C SER A 480 -11.89 11.12 -27.52
N SER A 481 -12.17 12.13 -26.68
CA SER A 481 -13.53 12.61 -26.42
C SER A 481 -14.07 13.54 -27.54
N SER A 482 -13.24 13.85 -28.54
CA SER A 482 -13.54 14.84 -29.59
C SER A 482 -14.35 14.24 -30.73
N GLU A 483 -15.42 14.95 -31.13
CA GLU A 483 -16.16 14.66 -32.35
C GLU A 483 -15.43 15.24 -33.57
N TYR A 484 -15.56 14.60 -34.72
CA TYR A 484 -15.01 15.06 -35.96
C TYR A 484 -15.80 16.25 -36.49
N TYR A 485 -15.15 17.38 -36.73
CA TYR A 485 -15.81 18.64 -37.07
C TYR A 485 -16.74 18.58 -38.30
N ARG A 486 -16.47 17.72 -39.30
CA ARG A 486 -17.29 17.58 -40.51
C ARG A 486 -18.54 16.72 -40.30
N ASN A 487 -18.42 15.66 -39.51
CA ASN A 487 -19.49 14.68 -39.28
C ASN A 487 -19.68 14.38 -37.80
N PRO A 488 -19.92 15.34 -36.92
CA PRO A 488 -19.88 15.16 -35.47
C PRO A 488 -20.95 14.21 -34.94
N ALA A 489 -22.05 14.02 -35.68
CA ALA A 489 -23.05 13.03 -35.30
C ALA A 489 -22.59 11.58 -35.54
N LEU A 490 -21.73 11.35 -36.53
CA LEU A 490 -21.35 10.02 -36.98
C LEU A 490 -19.98 9.61 -36.49
N ASP A 491 -19.00 10.55 -36.49
CA ASP A 491 -17.59 10.22 -36.34
C ASP A 491 -16.97 10.89 -35.10
N ALA A 492 -16.08 10.17 -34.44
CA ALA A 492 -15.21 10.67 -33.39
C ALA A 492 -13.74 10.52 -33.81
N LEU A 493 -12.88 11.38 -33.24
CA LEU A 493 -11.46 11.39 -33.55
C LEU A 493 -10.68 10.43 -32.64
N TYR A 494 -9.65 9.82 -33.20
CA TYR A 494 -8.68 8.99 -32.49
C TYR A 494 -7.24 9.28 -32.96
N VAL A 495 -6.27 8.88 -32.15
CA VAL A 495 -4.86 8.88 -32.54
C VAL A 495 -4.47 7.47 -32.97
N ASP A 496 -3.96 7.37 -34.19
CA ASP A 496 -3.32 6.16 -34.71
C ASP A 496 -1.84 6.17 -34.33
N VAL A 497 -1.48 5.39 -33.31
CA VAL A 497 -0.10 5.30 -32.83
C VAL A 497 0.80 4.55 -33.80
N TYR A 498 0.24 3.64 -34.62
CA TYR A 498 0.99 2.86 -35.60
C TYR A 498 1.44 3.71 -36.78
N TYR A 499 0.51 4.45 -37.41
CA TYR A 499 0.82 5.34 -38.54
C TYR A 499 1.29 6.73 -38.11
N GLY A 500 1.01 7.14 -36.88
CA GLY A 500 1.43 8.43 -36.36
C GLY A 500 0.61 9.60 -36.90
N ASN A 501 -0.71 9.48 -36.91
CA ASN A 501 -1.63 10.50 -37.36
C ASN A 501 -2.90 10.55 -36.52
N VAL A 502 -3.65 11.64 -36.70
CA VAL A 502 -5.05 11.75 -36.25
C VAL A 502 -5.93 11.21 -37.36
N ASP A 503 -6.95 10.45 -37.03
CA ASP A 503 -7.93 9.95 -37.96
C ASP A 503 -9.32 9.93 -37.34
N ASP A 504 -10.36 9.68 -38.13
CA ASP A 504 -11.76 9.64 -37.74
C ASP A 504 -12.37 8.25 -37.96
N ARG A 505 -13.36 7.92 -37.14
CA ARG A 505 -14.10 6.67 -37.27
C ARG A 505 -15.52 6.82 -36.75
N ASN A 506 -16.43 6.03 -37.33
CA ASN A 506 -17.80 5.96 -36.82
C ASN A 506 -17.80 5.59 -35.34
N LYS A 507 -18.64 6.25 -34.57
CA LYS A 507 -18.75 6.10 -33.12
C LYS A 507 -19.16 4.71 -32.67
N ASP A 508 -19.85 3.95 -33.52
CA ASP A 508 -20.30 2.56 -33.28
C ASP A 508 -19.23 1.51 -33.62
N ARG A 509 -18.04 1.90 -34.05
CA ARG A 509 -16.97 0.95 -34.36
C ARG A 509 -16.16 0.58 -33.13
N ARG A 510 -16.00 -0.72 -32.91
CA ARG A 510 -15.18 -1.30 -31.83
C ARG A 510 -13.76 -1.50 -32.32
N ASN A 511 -12.92 -0.47 -32.23
CA ASN A 511 -11.59 -0.51 -32.85
C ASN A 511 -10.49 0.26 -32.11
N SER A 512 -10.77 0.88 -30.97
CA SER A 512 -9.76 1.71 -30.28
C SER A 512 -9.69 1.40 -28.79
N TYR A 513 -8.49 1.60 -28.22
CA TYR A 513 -8.20 1.59 -26.79
C TYR A 513 -8.62 2.89 -26.13
N VAL A 514 -8.62 2.87 -24.79
CA VAL A 514 -8.87 4.04 -23.95
C VAL A 514 -7.72 4.20 -22.95
N ARG A 515 -7.12 5.39 -22.93
CA ARG A 515 -6.13 5.80 -21.94
C ARG A 515 -6.66 7.06 -21.24
N PRO A 516 -7.05 6.99 -19.96
CA PRO A 516 -7.60 8.14 -19.24
C PRO A 516 -6.55 9.20 -18.95
N VAL A 517 -7.01 10.43 -18.80
CA VAL A 517 -6.22 11.55 -18.29
C VAL A 517 -6.96 12.22 -17.14
N LEU A 518 -6.26 13.03 -16.36
CA LEU A 518 -6.84 13.91 -15.36
C LEU A 518 -6.13 15.27 -15.39
N ALA A 519 -6.82 16.30 -14.90
CA ALA A 519 -6.25 17.61 -14.57
C ALA A 519 -6.10 17.74 -13.05
N PHE A 520 -5.10 18.47 -12.61
CA PHE A 520 -4.77 18.61 -11.18
C PHE A 520 -4.33 20.04 -10.84
#